data_61f693fafb0a32fe79597ec87acbb0ec
#
_entry.id   61f693fafb0a32fe79597ec87acbb0ec
#
_cell.length_a   1.000
_cell.length_b   1.000
_cell.length_c   1.000
_cell.angle_alpha   90.00
_cell.angle_beta   90.00
_cell.angle_gamma   90.00
#
_symmetry.space_group_name_H-M   'P 1'
#
loop_
_entity.id
_entity.type
_entity.pdbx_description
1 polymer ?
#
loop_
_entity_poly.entity_id
_entity_poly.type
_entity_poly.pdbx_seq_one_letter_code
_entity_poly.pdbx_strand_id
1 'polypeptide(L)'
;MMPNEFLELSGWRRAVAGLYAAVRAADDPRRGHELWRQGRDELFLKHPQSPLPPGDPLRATGLPYWPYDPALRFELPLLPAGELSLDVPTSEGVTTMDRVGCLRLPPPIDAVIDVWWLRQYGGGLLLPLRDGTSGRSGHSGQPSYGQSSYGQSSYGGGRYVLDTAKGADLGGRDGRLVVDLNFLYHPSCRYNDAWQCPLAPPGNTISAPVEAGERL
;
A
#
# COMPACT_ATOMS: atom_id res chain seq x y z
N MET A 1 -17.48 -14.47 9.80
CA MET A 1 -17.98 -13.35 8.94
C MET A 1 -19.44 -13.66 8.56
N MET A 2 -20.33 -12.70 8.76
CA MET A 2 -21.77 -12.86 8.39
C MET A 2 -21.91 -12.66 6.88
N PRO A 3 -22.95 -13.26 6.22
CA PRO A 3 -23.13 -13.14 4.76
C PRO A 3 -23.09 -11.71 4.22
N ASN A 4 -23.60 -10.73 4.98
CA ASN A 4 -23.59 -9.32 4.59
C ASN A 4 -22.19 -8.73 4.54
N GLU A 5 -21.28 -9.17 5.41
CA GLU A 5 -19.89 -8.69 5.45
C GLU A 5 -19.12 -9.04 4.18
N PHE A 6 -19.42 -10.19 3.55
CA PHE A 6 -18.82 -10.54 2.25
C PHE A 6 -19.29 -9.61 1.12
N LEU A 7 -20.56 -9.19 1.15
CA LEU A 7 -21.10 -8.23 0.19
C LEU A 7 -20.47 -6.85 0.39
N GLU A 8 -20.29 -6.42 1.63
CA GLU A 8 -19.63 -5.18 1.99
C GLU A 8 -18.16 -5.20 1.57
N LEU A 9 -17.42 -6.31 1.80
CA LEU A 9 -16.04 -6.46 1.36
C LEU A 9 -15.92 -6.40 -0.17
N SER A 10 -16.87 -7.03 -0.88
CA SER A 10 -16.96 -6.91 -2.35
C SER A 10 -17.24 -5.49 -2.78
N GLY A 11 -18.08 -4.75 -2.04
CA GLY A 11 -18.33 -3.32 -2.21
C GLY A 11 -17.07 -2.48 -2.03
N TRP A 12 -16.30 -2.74 -0.97
CA TRP A 12 -15.01 -2.10 -0.71
C TRP A 12 -14.04 -2.27 -1.88
N ARG A 13 -13.85 -3.52 -2.34
CA ARG A 13 -12.96 -3.81 -3.47
C ARG A 13 -13.37 -3.06 -4.74
N ARG A 14 -14.69 -3.04 -5.04
CA ARG A 14 -15.23 -2.31 -6.19
C ARG A 14 -15.00 -0.81 -6.07
N ALA A 15 -15.18 -0.25 -4.89
CA ALA A 15 -14.97 1.17 -4.64
C ALA A 15 -13.48 1.55 -4.80
N VAL A 16 -12.55 0.74 -4.27
CA VAL A 16 -11.10 0.93 -4.47
C VAL A 16 -10.75 0.87 -5.96
N ALA A 17 -11.20 -0.16 -6.68
CA ALA A 17 -10.94 -0.32 -8.11
C ALA A 17 -11.51 0.86 -8.93
N GLY A 18 -12.71 1.34 -8.59
CA GLY A 18 -13.33 2.51 -9.21
C GLY A 18 -12.56 3.79 -8.94
N LEU A 19 -12.07 4.00 -7.72
CA LEU A 19 -11.23 5.13 -7.36
C LEU A 19 -9.95 5.17 -8.20
N TYR A 20 -9.22 4.05 -8.28
CA TYR A 20 -8.00 3.98 -9.10
C TYR A 20 -8.29 4.08 -10.60
N ALA A 21 -9.45 3.64 -11.08
CA ALA A 21 -9.88 3.89 -12.46
C ALA A 21 -10.05 5.38 -12.74
N ALA A 22 -10.67 6.13 -11.83
CA ALA A 22 -10.80 7.59 -11.94
C ALA A 22 -9.43 8.29 -11.88
N VAL A 23 -8.53 7.82 -11.02
CA VAL A 23 -7.15 8.34 -10.95
C VAL A 23 -6.39 8.14 -12.26
N ARG A 24 -6.49 6.94 -12.87
CA ARG A 24 -5.85 6.64 -14.17
C ARG A 24 -6.43 7.46 -15.33
N ALA A 25 -7.67 7.91 -15.20
CA ALA A 25 -8.34 8.76 -16.20
C ALA A 25 -8.06 10.26 -16.02
N ALA A 26 -7.40 10.65 -14.94
CA ALA A 26 -7.05 12.05 -14.71
C ALA A 26 -5.93 12.51 -15.67
N ASP A 27 -6.09 13.69 -16.24
CA ASP A 27 -5.12 14.26 -17.19
C ASP A 27 -3.80 14.70 -16.51
N ASP A 28 -3.88 15.04 -15.22
CA ASP A 28 -2.75 15.49 -14.41
C ASP A 28 -2.53 14.53 -13.22
N PRO A 29 -1.31 13.97 -13.03
CA PRO A 29 -1.00 13.11 -11.89
C PRO A 29 -1.27 13.74 -10.52
N ARG A 30 -1.03 15.02 -10.34
CA ARG A 30 -1.34 15.75 -9.08
C ARG A 30 -2.84 15.77 -8.83
N ARG A 31 -3.63 16.02 -9.86
CA ARG A 31 -5.09 15.96 -9.77
C ARG A 31 -5.58 14.55 -9.46
N GLY A 32 -4.97 13.54 -10.08
CA GLY A 32 -5.22 12.13 -9.76
C GLY A 32 -4.94 11.81 -8.31
N HIS A 33 -3.84 12.32 -7.76
CA HIS A 33 -3.50 12.14 -6.34
C HIS A 33 -4.50 12.85 -5.40
N GLU A 34 -4.99 14.02 -5.73
CA GLU A 34 -6.04 14.71 -4.96
C GLU A 34 -7.34 13.88 -4.94
N LEU A 35 -7.77 13.36 -6.09
CA LEU A 35 -8.93 12.46 -6.19
C LEU A 35 -8.74 11.21 -5.32
N TRP A 36 -7.55 10.60 -5.38
CA TRP A 36 -7.22 9.42 -4.58
C TRP A 36 -7.31 9.70 -3.08
N ARG A 37 -6.75 10.81 -2.59
CA ARG A 37 -6.82 11.19 -1.17
C ARG A 37 -8.26 11.37 -0.72
N GLN A 38 -9.06 12.15 -1.46
CA GLN A 38 -10.46 12.42 -1.16
C GLN A 38 -11.29 11.13 -1.13
N GLY A 39 -11.14 10.28 -2.15
CA GLY A 39 -11.88 9.02 -2.22
C GLY A 39 -11.45 8.02 -1.14
N ARG A 40 -10.17 7.99 -0.77
CA ARG A 40 -9.67 7.16 0.32
C ARG A 40 -10.19 7.64 1.67
N ASP A 41 -10.16 8.93 1.94
CA ASP A 41 -10.74 9.52 3.16
C ASP A 41 -12.24 9.22 3.26
N GLU A 42 -12.98 9.32 2.16
CA GLU A 42 -14.41 8.99 2.14
C GLU A 42 -14.68 7.51 2.43
N LEU A 43 -13.90 6.59 1.86
CA LEU A 43 -13.99 5.16 2.12
C LEU A 43 -13.72 4.86 3.61
N PHE A 44 -12.67 5.45 4.17
CA PHE A 44 -12.30 5.25 5.56
C PHE A 44 -13.31 5.85 6.54
N LEU A 45 -13.95 6.96 6.18
CA LEU A 45 -15.00 7.58 6.98
C LEU A 45 -16.31 6.79 6.97
N LYS A 46 -16.77 6.36 5.78
CA LYS A 46 -18.17 5.95 5.57
C LYS A 46 -18.39 4.45 5.36
N HIS A 47 -17.41 3.74 4.82
CA HIS A 47 -17.63 2.35 4.41
C HIS A 47 -17.72 1.41 5.62
N PRO A 48 -18.67 0.45 5.66
CA PRO A 48 -18.80 -0.52 6.77
C PRO A 48 -17.53 -1.34 7.01
N GLN A 49 -16.77 -1.65 5.95
CA GLN A 49 -15.49 -2.37 6.00
C GLN A 49 -14.28 -1.44 6.17
N SER A 50 -14.50 -0.21 6.67
CA SER A 50 -13.39 0.67 7.04
C SER A 50 -12.50 0.03 8.10
N PRO A 51 -11.17 0.02 7.94
CA PRO A 51 -10.27 -0.50 8.97
C PRO A 51 -10.19 0.41 10.21
N LEU A 52 -10.68 1.67 10.13
CA LEU A 52 -10.73 2.55 11.31
C LEU A 52 -11.82 2.09 12.28
N PRO A 53 -11.49 1.83 13.55
CA PRO A 53 -12.48 1.55 14.57
C PRO A 53 -13.53 2.66 14.71
N PRO A 54 -14.74 2.35 15.18
CA PRO A 54 -15.67 3.40 15.60
C PRO A 54 -15.04 4.31 16.64
N GLY A 55 -15.13 5.63 16.43
CA GLY A 55 -14.56 6.63 17.36
C GLY A 55 -13.07 6.95 17.13
N ASP A 56 -12.40 6.32 16.15
CA ASP A 56 -11.05 6.72 15.80
C ASP A 56 -10.99 8.19 15.35
N PRO A 57 -10.05 9.00 15.89
CA PRO A 57 -9.92 10.42 15.53
C PRO A 57 -9.75 10.67 14.03
N LEU A 58 -9.11 9.76 13.31
CA LEU A 58 -8.92 9.87 11.85
C LEU A 58 -10.24 9.87 11.06
N ARG A 59 -11.33 9.38 11.65
CA ARG A 59 -12.65 9.50 11.04
C ARG A 59 -13.13 10.97 10.96
N ALA A 60 -12.67 11.81 11.85
CA ALA A 60 -13.04 13.24 11.88
C ALA A 60 -12.03 14.12 11.13
N THR A 61 -10.75 13.75 11.14
CA THR A 61 -9.66 14.58 10.59
C THR A 61 -9.23 14.19 9.18
N GLY A 62 -9.62 13.00 8.71
CA GLY A 62 -9.05 12.36 7.51
C GLY A 62 -7.68 11.76 7.79
N LEU A 63 -7.17 11.02 6.81
CA LEU A 63 -5.85 10.40 6.88
C LEU A 63 -4.75 11.45 6.61
N PRO A 64 -3.63 11.41 7.34
CA PRO A 64 -2.53 12.35 7.10
C PRO A 64 -1.68 11.92 5.90
N TYR A 65 -1.28 12.88 5.08
CA TYR A 65 -0.44 12.68 3.89
C TYR A 65 0.70 13.69 3.81
N TRP A 66 1.78 13.30 3.13
CA TRP A 66 2.77 14.25 2.67
C TRP A 66 2.26 15.02 1.43
N PRO A 67 2.82 16.20 1.14
CA PRO A 67 2.58 16.90 -0.11
C PRO A 67 2.97 16.05 -1.32
N TYR A 68 2.30 16.24 -2.45
CA TYR A 68 2.64 15.56 -3.70
C TYR A 68 3.98 16.06 -4.25
N ASP A 69 4.91 15.14 -4.49
CA ASP A 69 6.21 15.39 -5.12
C ASP A 69 6.29 14.70 -6.50
N PRO A 70 6.30 15.45 -7.62
CA PRO A 70 6.39 14.86 -8.95
C PRO A 70 7.70 14.12 -9.23
N ALA A 71 8.77 14.39 -8.48
CA ALA A 71 10.05 13.70 -8.60
C ALA A 71 9.98 12.22 -8.13
N LEU A 72 8.91 11.85 -7.43
CA LEU A 72 8.69 10.49 -6.92
C LEU A 72 7.72 9.66 -7.76
N ARG A 73 7.42 10.10 -9.00
CA ARG A 73 6.64 9.38 -9.98
C ARG A 73 7.53 8.85 -11.10
N PHE A 74 7.45 7.55 -11.35
CA PHE A 74 8.29 6.84 -12.31
C PHE A 74 7.47 5.96 -13.24
N GLU A 75 7.99 5.69 -14.44
CA GLU A 75 7.55 4.61 -15.32
C GLU A 75 8.73 3.64 -15.49
N LEU A 76 8.60 2.44 -14.92
CA LEU A 76 9.72 1.51 -14.76
C LEU A 76 9.43 0.16 -15.41
N PRO A 77 10.40 -0.42 -16.16
CA PRO A 77 10.28 -1.79 -16.63
C PRO A 77 10.38 -2.76 -15.45
N LEU A 78 9.62 -3.84 -15.51
CA LEU A 78 9.82 -4.97 -14.61
C LEU A 78 11.05 -5.74 -15.09
N LEU A 79 12.10 -5.76 -14.27
CA LEU A 79 13.35 -6.44 -14.57
C LEU A 79 13.33 -7.88 -14.06
N PRO A 80 13.99 -8.83 -14.74
CA PRO A 80 14.15 -10.19 -14.23
C PRO A 80 14.82 -10.20 -12.84
N ALA A 81 14.35 -11.09 -11.97
CA ALA A 81 14.97 -11.39 -10.68
C ALA A 81 14.95 -12.89 -10.44
N GLY A 82 15.84 -13.39 -9.58
CA GLY A 82 15.86 -14.82 -9.23
C GLY A 82 14.54 -15.26 -8.59
N GLU A 83 14.16 -16.51 -8.73
CA GLU A 83 12.96 -17.06 -8.12
C GLU A 83 13.03 -17.02 -6.60
N LEU A 84 11.94 -16.60 -5.97
CA LEU A 84 11.76 -16.58 -4.53
C LEU A 84 10.26 -16.66 -4.22
N SER A 85 9.90 -17.56 -3.31
CA SER A 85 8.53 -17.67 -2.79
C SER A 85 8.55 -17.46 -1.28
N LEU A 86 7.58 -16.73 -0.76
CA LEU A 86 7.40 -16.47 0.67
C LEU A 86 5.99 -16.84 1.08
N ASP A 87 5.88 -17.63 2.15
CA ASP A 87 4.60 -17.91 2.79
C ASP A 87 4.34 -16.87 3.88
N VAL A 88 3.23 -16.16 3.74
CA VAL A 88 2.85 -15.06 4.62
C VAL A 88 1.54 -15.43 5.32
N PRO A 89 1.52 -15.48 6.66
CA PRO A 89 0.27 -15.65 7.40
C PRO A 89 -0.62 -14.41 7.21
N THR A 90 -1.91 -14.67 7.01
CA THR A 90 -2.95 -13.64 6.88
C THR A 90 -4.15 -14.01 7.75
N SER A 91 -5.11 -13.10 7.90
CA SER A 91 -6.38 -13.38 8.60
C SER A 91 -7.23 -14.49 7.95
N GLU A 92 -6.94 -14.84 6.69
CA GLU A 92 -7.65 -15.85 5.91
C GLU A 92 -6.81 -17.14 5.73
N GLY A 93 -5.67 -17.28 6.43
CA GLY A 93 -4.75 -18.40 6.31
C GLY A 93 -3.39 -17.97 5.77
N VAL A 94 -2.70 -18.88 5.07
CA VAL A 94 -1.39 -18.59 4.48
C VAL A 94 -1.57 -18.17 3.03
N THR A 95 -0.97 -17.04 2.66
CA THR A 95 -0.86 -16.57 1.27
C THR A 95 0.59 -16.70 0.82
N THR A 96 0.83 -17.41 -0.28
CA THR A 96 2.15 -17.46 -0.91
C THR A 96 2.33 -16.25 -1.81
N MET A 97 3.49 -15.60 -1.71
CA MET A 97 3.93 -14.53 -2.60
C MET A 97 5.13 -15.01 -3.41
N ASP A 98 5.04 -14.94 -4.75
CA ASP A 98 6.14 -15.27 -5.66
C ASP A 98 6.78 -13.99 -6.18
N ARG A 99 8.11 -13.89 -6.10
CA ARG A 99 8.83 -12.79 -6.74
C ARG A 99 8.78 -12.97 -8.24
N VAL A 100 8.17 -12.00 -8.93
CA VAL A 100 8.02 -12.01 -10.40
C VAL A 100 9.03 -11.11 -11.11
N GLY A 101 9.78 -10.34 -10.36
CA GLY A 101 10.81 -9.44 -10.88
C GLY A 101 11.19 -8.39 -9.85
N CYS A 102 11.94 -7.38 -10.29
CA CYS A 102 12.29 -6.23 -9.48
C CYS A 102 12.17 -4.92 -10.26
N LEU A 103 12.10 -3.81 -9.54
CA LEU A 103 12.12 -2.46 -10.09
C LEU A 103 13.36 -1.74 -9.58
N ARG A 104 14.03 -1.02 -10.48
CA ARG A 104 15.12 -0.10 -10.10
C ARG A 104 14.56 1.31 -10.01
N LEU A 105 14.38 1.80 -8.81
CA LEU A 105 14.02 3.18 -8.53
C LEU A 105 15.24 4.08 -8.79
N PRO A 106 15.13 5.11 -9.64
CA PRO A 106 16.23 6.04 -9.87
C PRO A 106 16.40 7.02 -8.69
N PRO A 107 17.41 7.89 -8.71
CA PRO A 107 17.47 9.03 -7.79
C PRO A 107 16.15 9.84 -7.79
N PRO A 108 15.73 10.39 -6.64
CA PRO A 108 16.48 10.49 -5.38
C PRO A 108 16.47 9.23 -4.50
N ILE A 109 15.75 8.16 -4.89
CA ILE A 109 15.60 6.95 -4.05
C ILE A 109 16.81 6.02 -4.22
N ASP A 110 17.25 5.78 -5.47
CA ASP A 110 18.39 4.92 -5.86
C ASP A 110 18.37 3.55 -5.17
N ALA A 111 17.33 2.77 -5.42
CA ALA A 111 17.13 1.47 -4.79
C ALA A 111 16.56 0.43 -5.77
N VAL A 112 16.74 -0.84 -5.43
CA VAL A 112 16.06 -1.97 -6.10
C VAL A 112 15.06 -2.58 -5.14
N ILE A 113 13.83 -2.81 -5.61
CA ILE A 113 12.75 -3.40 -4.82
C ILE A 113 12.08 -4.54 -5.60
N ASP A 114 11.71 -5.60 -4.89
CA ASP A 114 11.07 -6.77 -5.46
C ASP A 114 9.59 -6.51 -5.76
N VAL A 115 9.08 -7.11 -6.84
CA VAL A 115 7.65 -7.14 -7.19
C VAL A 115 7.14 -8.55 -6.97
N TRP A 116 6.01 -8.66 -6.29
CA TRP A 116 5.43 -9.92 -5.86
C TRP A 116 4.13 -10.22 -6.57
N TRP A 117 3.86 -11.51 -6.79
CA TRP A 117 2.57 -12.02 -7.22
C TRP A 117 1.90 -12.74 -6.05
N LEU A 118 0.71 -12.32 -5.67
CA LEU A 118 -0.10 -13.03 -4.69
C LEU A 118 -0.69 -14.29 -5.33
N ARG A 119 -0.28 -15.47 -4.84
CA ARG A 119 -0.73 -16.76 -5.37
C ARG A 119 -2.11 -17.11 -4.78
N GLN A 120 -3.15 -16.58 -5.39
CA GLN A 120 -4.55 -16.80 -5.04
C GLN A 120 -5.37 -16.95 -6.31
N TYR A 121 -6.61 -17.47 -6.17
CA TYR A 121 -7.57 -17.35 -7.28
C TYR A 121 -7.82 -15.87 -7.59
N GLY A 122 -7.52 -15.51 -8.82
CA GLY A 122 -7.58 -14.12 -9.25
C GLY A 122 -6.31 -13.31 -9.00
N GLY A 123 -5.37 -13.76 -8.18
CA GLY A 123 -4.02 -13.22 -8.01
C GLY A 123 -3.86 -11.70 -8.06
N GLY A 124 -2.63 -11.24 -8.09
CA GLY A 124 -2.34 -9.82 -8.31
C GLY A 124 -0.89 -9.44 -7.97
N LEU A 125 -0.41 -8.36 -8.59
CA LEU A 125 0.86 -7.76 -8.22
C LEU A 125 0.72 -7.04 -6.89
N LEU A 126 1.70 -7.23 -6.02
CA LEU A 126 1.85 -6.51 -4.76
C LEU A 126 3.25 -5.87 -4.73
N LEU A 127 3.31 -4.60 -4.36
CA LEU A 127 4.55 -3.88 -4.17
C LEU A 127 4.54 -3.21 -2.79
N PRO A 128 4.91 -3.94 -1.73
CA PRO A 128 5.09 -3.36 -0.42
C PRO A 128 6.45 -2.64 -0.36
N LEU A 129 6.56 -1.59 0.44
CA LEU A 129 7.79 -0.83 0.64
C LEU A 129 7.93 -0.42 2.10
N ARG A 130 9.04 -0.77 2.71
CA ARG A 130 9.51 -0.24 3.98
C ARG A 130 10.70 0.65 3.73
N ASP A 131 10.62 1.90 4.13
CA ASP A 131 11.61 2.93 3.83
C ASP A 131 12.16 3.60 5.09
N GLY A 132 13.08 4.54 4.96
CA GLY A 132 13.73 5.22 6.08
C GLY A 132 12.80 6.02 7.00
N THR A 133 11.54 6.28 6.60
CA THR A 133 10.52 6.91 7.46
C THR A 133 9.79 5.90 8.36
N SER A 134 9.96 4.60 8.10
CA SER A 134 9.21 3.54 8.78
C SER A 134 9.68 3.33 10.21
N GLY A 135 8.72 3.15 11.12
CA GLY A 135 8.96 2.81 12.50
C GLY A 135 9.73 1.49 12.69
N ARG A 136 10.29 1.28 13.87
CA ARG A 136 10.85 -0.02 14.24
C ARG A 136 9.72 -1.04 14.40
N SER A 137 9.77 -2.12 13.64
CA SER A 137 8.92 -3.28 13.92
C SER A 137 9.40 -3.88 15.26
N GLY A 138 8.53 -3.97 16.25
CA GLY A 138 8.82 -4.77 17.43
C GLY A 138 9.01 -6.24 17.01
N HIS A 139 9.93 -6.96 17.68
CA HIS A 139 10.23 -8.39 17.42
C HIS A 139 9.05 -9.34 17.70
N SER A 140 7.89 -8.83 18.09
CA SER A 140 6.68 -9.58 18.43
C SER A 140 5.59 -9.57 17.37
N GLY A 141 5.85 -9.04 16.19
CA GLY A 141 4.84 -9.02 15.12
C GLY A 141 3.61 -8.10 15.40
N GLN A 142 3.57 -7.47 16.55
CA GLN A 142 2.52 -6.49 16.88
C GLN A 142 3.09 -5.08 16.76
N PRO A 143 2.41 -4.21 15.99
CA PRO A 143 2.69 -2.79 16.04
C PRO A 143 2.29 -2.28 17.42
N SER A 144 3.23 -1.69 18.14
CA SER A 144 2.90 -0.96 19.36
C SER A 144 2.06 0.28 18.99
N TYR A 145 0.76 0.18 19.20
CA TYR A 145 -0.13 1.35 19.20
C TYR A 145 0.42 2.38 20.20
N GLY A 146 0.65 3.60 19.74
CA GLY A 146 0.80 4.76 20.62
C GLY A 146 2.23 5.15 21.02
N GLN A 147 3.30 4.51 20.54
CA GLN A 147 4.65 5.03 20.75
C GLN A 147 5.17 5.75 19.50
N SER A 148 4.91 7.04 19.43
CA SER A 148 5.66 7.97 18.60
C SER A 148 7.10 8.00 19.13
N SER A 149 7.98 7.17 18.58
CA SER A 149 9.40 7.40 18.71
C SER A 149 9.77 8.58 17.78
N TYR A 150 10.36 9.59 18.34
CA TYR A 150 10.88 10.76 17.61
C TYR A 150 11.58 10.31 16.32
N GLY A 151 11.09 10.81 15.17
CA GLY A 151 11.67 10.56 13.85
C GLY A 151 10.97 9.48 13.00
N GLN A 152 9.92 8.82 13.48
CA GLN A 152 9.17 7.84 12.70
C GLN A 152 7.87 8.46 12.18
N SER A 153 7.72 8.48 10.85
CA SER A 153 6.60 9.16 10.19
C SER A 153 5.72 8.23 9.37
N SER A 154 6.05 6.91 9.31
CA SER A 154 5.22 5.88 8.68
C SER A 154 5.26 4.56 9.45
N TYR A 155 4.34 3.65 9.11
CA TYR A 155 4.15 2.37 9.80
C TYR A 155 5.34 1.43 9.65
N GLY A 156 5.77 0.80 10.75
CA GLY A 156 6.92 -0.09 10.81
C GLY A 156 6.84 -1.35 9.94
N GLY A 157 5.63 -1.79 9.57
CA GLY A 157 5.40 -2.89 8.62
C GLY A 157 5.52 -2.49 7.14
N GLY A 158 5.75 -1.21 6.87
CA GLY A 158 5.80 -0.65 5.54
C GLY A 158 4.44 -0.19 5.01
N ARG A 159 4.45 0.29 3.76
CA ARG A 159 3.30 0.80 3.01
C ARG A 159 3.21 0.09 1.67
N TYR A 160 2.06 0.15 1.01
CA TYR A 160 1.88 -0.42 -0.33
C TYR A 160 1.93 0.67 -1.39
N VAL A 161 2.72 0.44 -2.44
CA VAL A 161 2.74 1.27 -3.65
C VAL A 161 1.61 0.87 -4.58
N LEU A 162 1.39 -0.45 -4.73
CA LEU A 162 0.29 -1.02 -5.49
C LEU A 162 -0.15 -2.38 -4.92
N ASP A 163 -1.43 -2.71 -5.18
CA ASP A 163 -2.07 -3.99 -4.88
C ASP A 163 -3.15 -4.23 -5.95
N THR A 164 -2.74 -4.88 -7.05
CA THR A 164 -3.65 -5.08 -8.18
C THR A 164 -4.78 -6.08 -7.88
N ALA A 165 -4.63 -6.93 -6.86
CA ALA A 165 -5.70 -7.82 -6.40
C ALA A 165 -6.91 -7.03 -5.86
N LYS A 166 -6.71 -5.78 -5.44
CA LYS A 166 -7.77 -4.84 -5.04
C LYS A 166 -8.03 -3.76 -6.09
N GLY A 167 -7.32 -3.79 -7.23
CA GLY A 167 -7.39 -2.75 -8.25
C GLY A 167 -6.68 -1.46 -7.84
N ALA A 168 -5.83 -1.50 -6.83
CA ALA A 168 -5.06 -0.36 -6.34
C ALA A 168 -3.75 -0.24 -7.13
N ASP A 169 -3.81 0.25 -8.36
CA ASP A 169 -2.65 0.46 -9.22
C ASP A 169 -2.89 1.62 -10.21
N LEU A 170 -1.80 2.19 -10.69
CA LEU A 170 -1.81 3.29 -11.65
C LEU A 170 -1.65 2.81 -13.10
N GLY A 171 -1.71 1.49 -13.32
CA GLY A 171 -1.56 0.86 -14.62
C GLY A 171 -0.13 0.82 -15.11
N GLY A 172 0.01 0.66 -16.42
CA GLY A 172 1.29 0.63 -17.11
C GLY A 172 1.11 0.78 -18.61
N ARG A 173 2.21 1.03 -19.30
CA ARG A 173 2.26 1.17 -20.75
C ARG A 173 3.57 0.62 -21.27
N ASP A 174 3.52 -0.05 -22.43
CA ASP A 174 4.69 -0.54 -23.15
C ASP A 174 5.63 -1.41 -22.28
N GLY A 175 5.04 -2.30 -21.45
CA GLY A 175 5.78 -3.18 -20.53
C GLY A 175 6.40 -2.47 -19.32
N ARG A 176 6.01 -1.23 -19.07
CA ARG A 176 6.46 -0.44 -17.90
C ARG A 176 5.30 -0.24 -16.93
N LEU A 177 5.57 -0.34 -15.64
CA LEU A 177 4.63 0.00 -14.57
C LEU A 177 4.73 1.48 -14.22
N VAL A 178 3.59 2.11 -13.96
CA VAL A 178 3.56 3.42 -13.31
C VAL A 178 3.73 3.19 -11.81
N VAL A 179 4.84 3.68 -11.28
CA VAL A 179 5.23 3.61 -9.87
C VAL A 179 5.30 5.01 -9.32
N ASP A 180 4.26 5.41 -8.60
CA ASP A 180 4.18 6.76 -8.00
C ASP A 180 4.14 6.61 -6.48
N LEU A 181 5.25 6.98 -5.83
CA LEU A 181 5.40 6.84 -4.37
C LEU A 181 4.49 7.81 -3.59
N ASN A 182 3.90 8.80 -4.25
CA ASN A 182 2.88 9.66 -3.65
C ASN A 182 1.58 8.89 -3.33
N PHE A 183 1.40 7.70 -3.90
CA PHE A 183 0.27 6.81 -3.63
C PHE A 183 0.58 5.72 -2.60
N LEU A 184 1.70 5.81 -1.90
CA LEU A 184 2.01 4.93 -0.78
C LEU A 184 0.93 5.03 0.30
N TYR A 185 0.38 3.87 0.72
CA TYR A 185 -0.66 3.80 1.75
C TYR A 185 -0.40 2.70 2.76
N HIS A 186 -0.88 2.88 3.99
CA HIS A 186 -0.75 1.87 5.02
C HIS A 186 -1.72 0.71 4.79
N PRO A 187 -1.27 -0.54 5.05
CA PRO A 187 -2.14 -1.70 5.06
C PRO A 187 -3.16 -1.63 6.20
N SER A 188 -4.30 -2.33 6.07
CA SER A 188 -5.40 -2.29 7.05
C SER A 188 -4.98 -2.68 8.47
N CYS A 189 -3.99 -3.57 8.60
CA CYS A 189 -3.43 -3.97 9.90
C CYS A 189 -2.71 -2.84 10.67
N ARG A 190 -2.43 -1.71 10.03
CA ARG A 190 -1.96 -0.50 10.70
C ARG A 190 -3.05 0.12 11.59
N TYR A 191 -4.31 -0.06 11.24
CA TYR A 191 -5.46 0.59 11.88
C TYR A 191 -6.26 -0.33 12.78
N ASN A 192 -6.21 -1.65 12.52
CA ASN A 192 -7.02 -2.62 13.24
C ASN A 192 -6.34 -3.98 13.23
N ASP A 193 -6.07 -4.52 14.41
CA ASP A 193 -5.39 -5.81 14.64
C ASP A 193 -6.20 -7.02 14.17
N ALA A 194 -7.48 -6.85 13.85
CA ALA A 194 -8.28 -7.91 13.22
C ALA A 194 -7.77 -8.28 11.80
N TRP A 195 -6.96 -7.40 11.18
CA TRP A 195 -6.39 -7.62 9.87
C TRP A 195 -4.94 -8.07 9.96
N GLN A 196 -4.60 -9.15 9.26
CA GLN A 196 -3.23 -9.56 8.99
C GLN A 196 -2.92 -9.33 7.51
N CYS A 197 -1.96 -8.49 7.23
CA CYS A 197 -1.59 -8.10 5.87
C CYS A 197 -0.16 -8.54 5.56
N PRO A 198 0.16 -8.89 4.31
CA PRO A 198 1.54 -9.08 3.89
C PRO A 198 2.37 -7.83 4.16
N LEU A 199 3.40 -7.94 4.99
CA LEU A 199 4.30 -6.82 5.26
C LEU A 199 5.47 -6.80 4.28
N ALA A 200 6.19 -5.67 4.21
CA ALA A 200 7.35 -5.53 3.33
C ALA A 200 8.48 -6.51 3.74
N PRO A 201 8.85 -7.46 2.86
CA PRO A 201 9.95 -8.37 3.12
C PRO A 201 11.32 -7.66 2.98
N PRO A 202 12.42 -8.32 3.34
CA PRO A 202 13.76 -7.70 3.28
C PRO A 202 14.12 -7.09 1.92
N GLY A 203 13.74 -7.73 0.80
CA GLY A 203 13.95 -7.21 -0.56
C GLY A 203 13.15 -5.96 -0.90
N ASN A 204 12.22 -5.57 -0.02
CA ASN A 204 11.41 -4.36 -0.14
C ASN A 204 11.68 -3.38 1.02
N THR A 205 12.86 -3.51 1.66
CA THR A 205 13.30 -2.59 2.72
C THR A 205 14.48 -1.76 2.21
N ILE A 206 14.31 -0.43 2.21
CA ILE A 206 15.31 0.54 1.77
C ILE A 206 15.65 1.52 2.88
N SER A 207 16.86 2.08 2.86
CA SER A 207 17.30 3.08 3.85
C SER A 207 16.89 4.50 3.52
N ALA A 208 16.66 4.81 2.23
CA ALA A 208 16.23 6.13 1.80
C ALA A 208 14.86 6.48 2.41
N PRO A 209 14.68 7.67 3.00
CA PRO A 209 13.36 8.11 3.47
C PRO A 209 12.49 8.48 2.27
N VAL A 210 11.22 8.04 2.30
CA VAL A 210 10.21 8.38 1.28
C VAL A 210 9.12 9.21 1.94
N GLU A 211 9.32 10.53 1.95
CA GLU A 211 8.36 11.50 2.50
C GLU A 211 7.25 11.80 1.49
N ALA A 212 6.51 10.75 1.11
CA ALA A 212 5.40 10.79 0.16
C ALA A 212 4.30 9.81 0.56
N GLY A 213 3.08 10.04 0.06
CA GLY A 213 1.92 9.22 0.36
C GLY A 213 1.39 9.41 1.78
N GLU A 214 0.83 8.36 2.36
CA GLU A 214 0.23 8.36 3.69
C GLU A 214 1.29 8.30 4.79
N ARG A 215 1.12 9.10 5.86
CA ARG A 215 1.99 9.16 7.04
C ARG A 215 1.23 8.84 8.33
N LEU A 216 1.96 8.78 9.46
CA LEU A 216 1.39 8.66 10.81
C LEU A 216 0.87 10.00 11.33
#